data_90d4d6c8bd20670edcc5a62beb0c7260
#
_entry.id   90d4d6c8bd20670edcc5a62beb0c7260
#
_cell.length_a   1.000
_cell.length_b   1.000
_cell.length_c   1.000
_cell.angle_alpha   90.00
_cell.angle_beta   90.00
_cell.angle_gamma   90.00
#
_symmetry.space_group_name_H-M   'P 1'
#
loop_
_entity.id
_entity.type
_entity.pdbx_description
1 polymer ?
#
loop_
_entity_poly.entity_id
_entity_poly.type
_entity_poly.pdbx_seq_one_letter_code
_entity_poly.pdbx_strand_id
1 'polypeptide(L)'
;MSSRSDKAAWRGPWTPRRVGSAILMSCLIASPAFAAGRGVSFRAEDGRTINAIVFEPSQRPAPAVVLVPMLGRPKDDWDAVGQRLADANILALAIDLPGLSDPGDSKILGAWSADVRASVSYLAARPDVRSGGVGIAGASLGATLAALAAGDLPGVHSLALISPSLDYRGVRIETAMKQYGGRPALLVASSHDPYAARTVRELARDPPGMRETRVSETTAHGTVLLARDPDLVRTLVEWFQATLR
;
A
#
# COMPACT_ATOMS: atom_id res chain seq x y z
N MET A 1 41.21 -64.76 72.80
CA MET A 1 41.84 -65.28 71.60
C MET A 1 41.51 -64.26 70.52
N SER A 2 42.55 -63.65 70.00
CA SER A 2 42.60 -62.45 69.17
C SER A 2 42.36 -62.77 67.66
N SER A 3 41.61 -62.01 66.94
CA SER A 3 41.84 -61.88 65.51
C SER A 3 41.62 -60.41 65.08
N ARG A 4 42.73 -59.83 64.66
CA ARG A 4 42.79 -58.50 64.03
C ARG A 4 42.21 -58.54 62.66
N SER A 5 41.36 -57.56 62.35
CA SER A 5 40.87 -57.32 60.98
C SER A 5 41.61 -56.09 60.40
N ASP A 6 42.42 -56.36 59.38
CA ASP A 6 43.06 -55.34 58.58
C ASP A 6 42.02 -54.62 57.67
N LYS A 7 41.96 -53.29 57.81
CA LYS A 7 41.20 -52.39 56.89
C LYS A 7 42.18 -51.88 55.88
N ALA A 8 42.11 -52.43 54.67
CA ALA A 8 42.75 -51.84 53.48
C ALA A 8 41.91 -50.66 52.97
N ALA A 9 42.44 -49.46 52.98
CA ALA A 9 41.87 -48.26 52.43
C ALA A 9 42.18 -48.14 50.92
N TRP A 10 41.21 -48.25 50.11
CA TRP A 10 41.31 -48.04 48.66
C TRP A 10 41.31 -46.54 48.39
N ARG A 11 42.37 -45.97 47.83
CA ARG A 11 42.47 -44.60 47.35
C ARG A 11 42.47 -44.67 45.81
N GLY A 12 41.28 -44.39 45.14
CA GLY A 12 41.23 -44.21 43.72
C GLY A 12 41.66 -42.80 43.31
N PRO A 13 42.24 -42.60 42.12
CA PRO A 13 42.73 -41.31 41.69
C PRO A 13 41.55 -40.41 41.21
N TRP A 14 41.42 -39.27 41.86
CA TRP A 14 40.51 -38.18 41.38
C TRP A 14 41.14 -37.50 40.21
N THR A 15 40.52 -37.65 39.02
CA THR A 15 40.81 -36.82 37.85
C THR A 15 39.83 -35.64 37.80
N PRO A 16 40.29 -34.40 37.72
CA PRO A 16 39.38 -33.26 37.59
C PRO A 16 38.75 -33.27 36.18
N ARG A 17 37.42 -33.41 36.12
CA ARG A 17 36.64 -33.20 34.91
C ARG A 17 36.74 -31.73 34.54
N ARG A 18 37.32 -31.43 33.39
CA ARG A 18 37.27 -30.13 32.76
C ARG A 18 35.82 -29.81 32.41
N VAL A 19 35.22 -28.84 33.09
CA VAL A 19 33.95 -28.25 32.76
C VAL A 19 34.21 -27.36 31.52
N GLY A 20 33.82 -27.86 30.34
CA GLY A 20 33.85 -27.05 29.13
C GLY A 20 32.79 -25.95 29.24
N SER A 21 33.23 -24.70 29.31
CA SER A 21 32.34 -23.54 29.18
C SER A 21 31.76 -23.52 27.78
N ALA A 22 30.49 -23.95 27.63
CA ALA A 22 29.72 -23.71 26.41
C ALA A 22 29.36 -22.23 26.34
N ILE A 23 30.05 -21.48 25.50
CA ILE A 23 29.67 -20.11 25.12
C ILE A 23 28.41 -20.21 24.30
N LEU A 24 27.26 -19.94 24.91
CA LEU A 24 25.98 -19.71 24.19
C LEU A 24 26.14 -18.40 23.43
N MET A 25 26.44 -18.50 22.14
CA MET A 25 26.40 -17.40 21.21
C MET A 25 24.92 -17.06 20.93
N SER A 26 24.35 -16.15 21.74
CA SER A 26 23.03 -15.59 21.50
C SER A 26 23.05 -14.81 20.16
N CYS A 27 22.58 -15.42 19.08
CA CYS A 27 22.25 -14.67 17.89
C CYS A 27 21.09 -13.72 18.23
N LEU A 28 21.43 -12.45 18.46
CA LEU A 28 20.46 -11.37 18.43
C LEU A 28 19.90 -11.29 16.98
N ILE A 29 18.76 -11.93 16.77
CA ILE A 29 17.96 -11.69 15.57
C ILE A 29 17.40 -10.29 15.75
N ALA A 30 18.07 -9.28 15.17
CA ALA A 30 17.52 -7.95 15.05
C ALA A 30 16.25 -8.08 14.18
N SER A 31 15.08 -8.00 14.81
CA SER A 31 13.82 -7.82 14.07
C SER A 31 13.97 -6.56 13.23
N PRO A 32 13.70 -6.58 11.91
CA PRO A 32 13.71 -5.37 11.13
C PRO A 32 12.71 -4.41 11.76
N ALA A 33 13.19 -3.29 12.28
CA ALA A 33 12.34 -2.18 12.67
C ALA A 33 11.69 -1.69 11.37
N PHE A 34 10.41 -1.96 11.20
CA PHE A 34 9.63 -1.40 10.10
C PHE A 34 9.75 0.12 10.23
N ALA A 35 10.33 0.76 9.23
CA ALA A 35 10.43 2.21 9.22
C ALA A 35 9.03 2.77 9.06
N ALA A 36 8.52 3.44 10.09
CA ALA A 36 7.26 4.17 10.01
C ALA A 36 7.30 5.12 8.80
N GLY A 37 6.14 5.36 8.19
CA GLY A 37 6.05 6.29 7.08
C GLY A 37 6.65 7.66 7.44
N ARG A 38 7.38 8.27 6.49
CA ARG A 38 8.07 9.55 6.69
C ARG A 38 7.28 10.68 6.02
N GLY A 39 6.96 11.73 6.77
CA GLY A 39 6.34 12.94 6.24
C GLY A 39 7.22 13.61 5.18
N VAL A 40 6.60 13.99 4.06
CA VAL A 40 7.21 14.76 2.97
C VAL A 40 6.23 15.81 2.47
N SER A 41 6.75 16.84 1.80
CA SER A 41 5.92 17.82 1.10
C SER A 41 6.55 18.19 -0.23
N PHE A 42 5.72 18.50 -1.22
CA PHE A 42 6.14 18.95 -2.53
C PHE A 42 5.11 19.94 -3.10
N ARG A 43 5.41 20.56 -4.24
CA ARG A 43 4.54 21.57 -4.84
C ARG A 43 3.63 20.96 -5.89
N ALA A 44 2.36 21.35 -5.86
CA ALA A 44 1.43 21.19 -6.97
C ALA A 44 1.77 22.19 -8.08
N GLU A 45 1.19 21.98 -9.28
CA GLU A 45 1.41 22.87 -10.43
C GLU A 45 0.98 24.32 -10.18
N ASP A 46 -0.05 24.53 -9.36
CA ASP A 46 -0.56 25.86 -8.95
C ASP A 46 0.24 26.47 -7.78
N GLY A 47 1.33 25.85 -7.36
CA GLY A 47 2.22 26.29 -6.29
C GLY A 47 1.75 25.95 -4.87
N ARG A 48 0.58 25.31 -4.70
CA ARG A 48 0.14 24.80 -3.38
C ARG A 48 1.10 23.71 -2.89
N THR A 49 1.17 23.57 -1.58
CA THR A 49 1.94 22.47 -0.95
C THR A 49 1.04 21.24 -0.79
N ILE A 50 1.49 20.10 -1.32
CA ILE A 50 0.91 18.80 -1.06
C ILE A 50 1.70 18.15 0.07
N ASN A 51 1.01 17.80 1.17
CA ASN A 51 1.59 17.01 2.25
C ASN A 51 1.34 15.53 2.01
N ALA A 52 2.33 14.70 2.29
CA ALA A 52 2.25 13.27 2.07
C ALA A 52 3.05 12.49 3.11
N ILE A 53 2.78 11.19 3.20
CA ILE A 53 3.61 10.21 3.90
C ILE A 53 4.21 9.29 2.85
N VAL A 54 5.53 9.13 2.87
CA VAL A 54 6.24 8.15 2.04
C VAL A 54 6.62 6.93 2.88
N PHE A 55 6.31 5.75 2.36
CA PHE A 55 6.71 4.44 2.86
C PHE A 55 7.77 3.89 1.92
N GLU A 56 8.99 3.80 2.41
CA GLU A 56 10.14 3.49 1.58
C GLU A 56 10.50 2.01 1.64
N PRO A 57 10.66 1.33 0.49
CA PRO A 57 11.07 -0.07 0.45
C PRO A 57 12.57 -0.21 0.75
N SER A 58 12.98 -1.44 1.10
CA SER A 58 14.38 -1.75 1.41
C SER A 58 15.28 -1.83 0.16
N GLN A 59 14.73 -2.17 -1.00
CA GLN A 59 15.47 -2.30 -2.25
C GLN A 59 15.09 -1.19 -3.23
N ARG A 60 16.08 -0.64 -3.95
CA ARG A 60 15.89 0.45 -4.91
C ARG A 60 16.76 0.23 -6.14
N PRO A 61 16.34 0.69 -7.35
CA PRO A 61 15.08 1.36 -7.61
C PRO A 61 13.87 0.43 -7.51
N ALA A 62 12.75 0.94 -7.02
CA ALA A 62 11.51 0.20 -6.80
C ALA A 62 10.34 0.79 -7.62
N PRO A 63 9.29 0.02 -7.93
CA PRO A 63 8.03 0.60 -8.39
C PRO A 63 7.40 1.45 -7.30
N ALA A 64 6.47 2.34 -7.67
CA ALA A 64 5.85 3.25 -6.74
C ALA A 64 4.33 3.37 -6.93
N VAL A 65 3.59 3.65 -5.86
CA VAL A 65 2.13 3.81 -5.87
C VAL A 65 1.74 5.08 -5.14
N VAL A 66 0.94 5.94 -5.77
CA VAL A 66 0.25 7.06 -5.11
C VAL A 66 -1.03 6.52 -4.46
N LEU A 67 -1.26 6.83 -3.18
CA LEU A 67 -2.43 6.44 -2.41
C LEU A 67 -3.29 7.68 -2.16
N VAL A 68 -4.50 7.70 -2.74
CA VAL A 68 -5.40 8.85 -2.74
C VAL A 68 -6.56 8.61 -1.77
N PRO A 69 -6.73 9.45 -0.72
CA PRO A 69 -7.72 9.22 0.32
C PRO A 69 -9.14 9.46 -0.17
N MET A 70 -10.10 8.93 0.57
CA MET A 70 -11.51 9.26 0.40
C MET A 70 -11.84 10.62 1.01
N LEU A 71 -12.99 11.18 0.65
CA LEU A 71 -13.48 12.45 1.19
C LEU A 71 -13.55 12.42 2.72
N GLY A 72 -13.08 13.47 3.36
CA GLY A 72 -13.14 13.65 4.81
C GLY A 72 -12.21 12.74 5.60
N ARG A 73 -11.26 12.09 4.94
CA ARG A 73 -10.31 11.19 5.58
C ARG A 73 -8.86 11.63 5.31
N PRO A 74 -7.98 11.51 6.31
CA PRO A 74 -6.57 11.85 6.14
C PRO A 74 -5.82 10.77 5.36
N LYS A 75 -4.62 11.15 4.87
CA LYS A 75 -3.67 10.22 4.26
C LYS A 75 -3.28 9.05 5.17
N ASP A 76 -3.34 9.25 6.48
CA ASP A 76 -2.99 8.26 7.53
C ASP A 76 -3.89 7.00 7.48
N ASP A 77 -5.08 7.09 6.89
CA ASP A 77 -5.93 5.91 6.63
C ASP A 77 -5.26 4.87 5.73
N TRP A 78 -4.21 5.28 5.01
CA TRP A 78 -3.43 4.41 4.15
C TRP A 78 -2.19 3.79 4.82
N ASP A 79 -1.91 4.09 6.11
CA ASP A 79 -0.67 3.69 6.78
C ASP A 79 -0.43 2.18 6.70
N ALA A 80 -1.44 1.37 7.02
CA ALA A 80 -1.32 -0.08 6.97
C ALA A 80 -1.05 -0.61 5.54
N VAL A 81 -1.70 -0.02 4.54
CA VAL A 81 -1.50 -0.38 3.11
C VAL A 81 -0.12 0.09 2.65
N GLY A 82 0.27 1.34 2.98
CA GLY A 82 1.56 1.91 2.63
C GLY A 82 2.72 1.07 3.17
N GLN A 83 2.62 0.64 4.43
CA GLN A 83 3.62 -0.24 5.03
C GLN A 83 3.68 -1.59 4.31
N ARG A 84 2.53 -2.23 4.02
CA ARG A 84 2.49 -3.50 3.29
C ARG A 84 3.07 -3.42 1.89
N LEU A 85 2.86 -2.30 1.20
CA LEU A 85 3.48 -2.05 -0.10
C LEU A 85 5.01 -1.92 0.02
N ALA A 86 5.50 -1.17 1.02
CA ALA A 86 6.93 -1.04 1.28
C ALA A 86 7.59 -2.37 1.61
N ASP A 87 6.94 -3.21 2.45
CA ASP A 87 7.38 -4.58 2.78
C ASP A 87 7.45 -5.48 1.53
N ALA A 88 6.57 -5.23 0.56
CA ALA A 88 6.51 -5.91 -0.74
C ALA A 88 7.42 -5.29 -1.80
N ASN A 89 8.34 -4.43 -1.39
CA ASN A 89 9.30 -3.69 -2.22
C ASN A 89 8.67 -2.73 -3.24
N ILE A 90 7.58 -2.07 -2.85
CA ILE A 90 6.90 -1.02 -3.61
C ILE A 90 6.90 0.26 -2.77
N LEU A 91 7.46 1.36 -3.28
CA LEU A 91 7.38 2.65 -2.62
C LEU A 91 5.91 3.13 -2.62
N ALA A 92 5.38 3.56 -1.48
CA ALA A 92 4.04 4.11 -1.41
C ALA A 92 4.09 5.58 -0.97
N LEU A 93 3.23 6.40 -1.57
CA LEU A 93 3.08 7.83 -1.27
C LEU A 93 1.61 8.12 -0.98
N ALA A 94 1.25 8.20 0.29
CA ALA A 94 -0.09 8.60 0.72
C ALA A 94 -0.19 10.13 0.79
N ILE A 95 -1.10 10.74 0.03
CA ILE A 95 -1.24 12.19 -0.07
C ILE A 95 -2.43 12.71 0.71
N ASP A 96 -2.38 13.95 1.18
CA ASP A 96 -3.56 14.69 1.62
C ASP A 96 -4.27 15.33 0.43
N LEU A 97 -5.61 15.39 0.48
CA LEU A 97 -6.40 16.23 -0.39
C LEU A 97 -6.64 17.59 0.27
N PRO A 98 -6.78 18.68 -0.52
CA PRO A 98 -7.01 20.01 0.03
C PRO A 98 -8.40 20.11 0.67
N GLY A 99 -8.45 20.08 1.99
CA GLY A 99 -9.69 20.18 2.76
C GLY A 99 -10.35 18.81 3.01
N LEU A 100 -11.13 18.78 4.09
CA LEU A 100 -11.88 17.58 4.53
C LEU A 100 -13.35 17.65 4.13
N SER A 101 -13.81 18.78 3.58
CA SER A 101 -15.19 19.01 3.18
C SER A 101 -15.41 18.64 1.73
N ASP A 102 -16.63 18.20 1.43
CA ASP A 102 -17.09 17.99 0.06
C ASP A 102 -16.81 19.24 -0.79
N PRO A 103 -16.10 19.13 -1.92
CA PRO A 103 -15.75 20.25 -2.77
C PRO A 103 -16.98 21.02 -3.32
N GLY A 104 -18.16 20.36 -3.40
CA GLY A 104 -19.39 21.00 -3.88
C GLY A 104 -19.38 21.43 -5.36
N ASP A 105 -18.21 21.66 -5.96
CA ASP A 105 -18.02 22.11 -7.33
C ASP A 105 -17.09 21.17 -8.11
N SER A 106 -17.49 20.82 -9.32
CA SER A 106 -16.71 19.98 -10.24
C SER A 106 -15.35 20.60 -10.63
N LYS A 107 -15.22 21.95 -10.62
CA LYS A 107 -13.95 22.63 -10.87
C LYS A 107 -12.91 22.31 -9.79
N ILE A 108 -13.36 22.16 -8.56
CA ILE A 108 -12.46 21.77 -7.43
C ILE A 108 -11.97 20.35 -7.62
N LEU A 109 -12.80 19.45 -8.15
CA LEU A 109 -12.38 18.09 -8.48
C LEU A 109 -11.26 18.07 -9.54
N GLY A 110 -11.32 18.97 -10.53
CA GLY A 110 -10.24 19.16 -11.50
C GLY A 110 -8.92 19.57 -10.84
N ALA A 111 -8.96 20.52 -9.89
CA ALA A 111 -7.79 20.94 -9.13
C ALA A 111 -7.23 19.81 -8.26
N TRP A 112 -8.08 19.04 -7.59
CA TRP A 112 -7.64 17.90 -6.78
C TRP A 112 -7.08 16.75 -7.63
N SER A 113 -7.63 16.54 -8.83
CA SER A 113 -7.03 15.61 -9.80
C SER A 113 -5.64 16.07 -10.24
N ALA A 114 -5.40 17.39 -10.36
CA ALA A 114 -4.08 17.93 -10.63
C ALA A 114 -3.07 17.62 -9.51
N ASP A 115 -3.50 17.62 -8.24
CA ASP A 115 -2.65 17.20 -7.13
C ASP A 115 -2.24 15.73 -7.23
N VAL A 116 -3.15 14.85 -7.68
CA VAL A 116 -2.81 13.44 -7.95
C VAL A 116 -1.79 13.34 -9.09
N ARG A 117 -1.97 14.11 -10.18
CA ARG A 117 -0.98 14.14 -11.29
C ARG A 117 0.38 14.66 -10.82
N ALA A 118 0.42 15.72 -10.02
CA ALA A 118 1.66 16.25 -9.44
C ALA A 118 2.36 15.19 -8.55
N SER A 119 1.59 14.38 -7.82
CA SER A 119 2.12 13.29 -7.00
C SER A 119 2.73 12.18 -7.84
N VAL A 120 2.12 11.83 -8.97
CA VAL A 120 2.71 10.89 -9.94
C VAL A 120 4.00 11.46 -10.52
N SER A 121 4.02 12.74 -10.92
CA SER A 121 5.21 13.43 -11.44
C SER A 121 6.33 13.48 -10.39
N TYR A 122 5.99 13.75 -9.13
CA TYR A 122 6.94 13.73 -8.01
C TYR A 122 7.61 12.36 -7.87
N LEU A 123 6.83 11.27 -7.92
CA LEU A 123 7.38 9.91 -7.86
C LEU A 123 8.23 9.58 -9.10
N ALA A 124 7.74 9.91 -10.29
CA ALA A 124 8.44 9.62 -11.55
C ALA A 124 9.79 10.35 -11.67
N ALA A 125 9.93 11.50 -11.02
CA ALA A 125 11.18 12.28 -10.99
C ALA A 125 12.23 11.76 -9.98
N ARG A 126 11.86 10.84 -9.10
CA ARG A 126 12.76 10.29 -8.07
C ARG A 126 13.73 9.28 -8.70
N PRO A 127 15.04 9.37 -8.42
CA PRO A 127 16.03 8.43 -8.97
C PRO A 127 15.91 7.01 -8.40
N ASP A 128 15.24 6.85 -7.25
CA ASP A 128 15.00 5.58 -6.58
C ASP A 128 13.64 4.95 -6.95
N VAL A 129 12.90 5.59 -7.87
CA VAL A 129 11.70 5.01 -8.49
C VAL A 129 12.04 4.46 -9.87
N ARG A 130 11.62 3.22 -10.13
CA ARG A 130 11.86 2.57 -11.42
C ARG A 130 11.08 3.26 -12.55
N SER A 131 11.75 3.53 -13.66
CA SER A 131 11.09 4.11 -14.85
C SER A 131 9.94 3.21 -15.32
N GLY A 132 8.78 3.79 -15.57
CA GLY A 132 7.58 3.06 -15.95
C GLY A 132 6.91 2.26 -14.81
N GLY A 133 7.38 2.39 -13.58
CA GLY A 133 6.87 1.65 -12.43
C GLY A 133 5.91 2.43 -11.52
N VAL A 134 5.09 3.36 -12.03
CA VAL A 134 4.16 4.15 -11.21
C VAL A 134 2.72 3.68 -11.38
N GLY A 135 2.05 3.44 -10.25
CA GLY A 135 0.63 3.14 -10.14
C GLY A 135 -0.11 4.13 -9.24
N ILE A 136 -1.44 4.04 -9.24
CA ILE A 136 -2.30 4.82 -8.35
C ILE A 136 -3.33 3.88 -7.70
N ALA A 137 -3.56 4.02 -6.40
CA ALA A 137 -4.71 3.48 -5.70
C ALA A 137 -5.55 4.62 -5.12
N GLY A 138 -6.86 4.60 -5.31
CA GLY A 138 -7.76 5.60 -4.75
C GLY A 138 -9.00 4.99 -4.13
N ALA A 139 -9.53 5.63 -3.08
CA ALA A 139 -10.72 5.18 -2.38
C ALA A 139 -11.85 6.21 -2.49
N SER A 140 -13.07 5.76 -2.84
CA SER A 140 -14.26 6.62 -2.96
C SER A 140 -14.01 7.84 -3.87
N LEU A 141 -14.08 9.07 -3.37
CA LEU A 141 -13.68 10.27 -4.12
C LEU A 141 -12.24 10.14 -4.65
N GLY A 142 -11.31 9.59 -3.86
CA GLY A 142 -9.95 9.31 -4.30
C GLY A 142 -9.89 8.36 -5.49
N ALA A 143 -10.83 7.42 -5.62
CA ALA A 143 -10.94 6.56 -6.80
C ALA A 143 -11.35 7.36 -8.05
N THR A 144 -12.27 8.32 -7.91
CA THR A 144 -12.63 9.25 -8.99
C THR A 144 -11.40 10.04 -9.44
N LEU A 145 -10.68 10.66 -8.50
CA LEU A 145 -9.47 11.46 -8.80
C LEU A 145 -8.35 10.61 -9.41
N ALA A 146 -8.17 9.37 -8.92
CA ALA A 146 -7.22 8.41 -9.45
C ALA A 146 -7.53 8.04 -10.90
N ALA A 147 -8.80 7.77 -11.21
CA ALA A 147 -9.24 7.44 -12.58
C ALA A 147 -9.02 8.62 -13.55
N LEU A 148 -9.36 9.86 -13.12
CA LEU A 148 -9.13 11.07 -13.92
C LEU A 148 -7.62 11.27 -14.19
N ALA A 149 -6.80 11.25 -13.14
CA ALA A 149 -5.34 11.42 -13.29
C ALA A 149 -4.70 10.31 -14.16
N ALA A 150 -5.14 9.06 -13.99
CA ALA A 150 -4.64 7.94 -14.78
C ALA A 150 -5.07 8.02 -16.26
N GLY A 151 -6.25 8.57 -16.55
CA GLY A 151 -6.71 8.84 -17.91
C GLY A 151 -5.82 9.85 -18.61
N ASP A 152 -5.44 10.92 -17.91
CA ASP A 152 -4.60 12.00 -18.43
C ASP A 152 -3.11 11.62 -18.57
N LEU A 153 -2.64 10.65 -17.77
CA LEU A 153 -1.21 10.30 -17.67
C LEU A 153 -0.90 8.92 -18.27
N PRO A 154 -0.31 8.82 -19.47
CA PRO A 154 0.14 7.56 -20.04
C PRO A 154 1.19 6.82 -19.18
N GLY A 155 1.95 7.54 -18.35
CA GLY A 155 2.96 7.00 -17.44
C GLY A 155 2.41 6.28 -16.21
N VAL A 156 1.09 6.27 -15.98
CA VAL A 156 0.45 5.45 -14.96
C VAL A 156 0.20 4.05 -15.52
N HIS A 157 0.93 3.06 -15.01
CA HIS A 157 0.94 1.69 -15.56
C HIS A 157 -0.04 0.74 -14.87
N SER A 158 -0.48 1.06 -13.66
CA SER A 158 -1.41 0.23 -12.89
C SER A 158 -2.35 1.09 -12.05
N LEU A 159 -3.61 0.68 -11.93
CA LEU A 159 -4.65 1.41 -11.22
C LEU A 159 -5.39 0.48 -10.26
N ALA A 160 -5.78 0.99 -9.08
CA ALA A 160 -6.71 0.32 -8.20
C ALA A 160 -7.77 1.31 -7.71
N LEU A 161 -9.05 0.97 -7.94
CA LEU A 161 -10.20 1.79 -7.55
C LEU A 161 -11.00 1.06 -6.47
N ILE A 162 -11.00 1.60 -5.26
CA ILE A 162 -11.69 1.05 -4.10
C ILE A 162 -12.98 1.83 -3.86
N SER A 163 -14.12 1.14 -3.88
CA SER A 163 -15.47 1.72 -3.77
C SER A 163 -15.68 2.91 -4.73
N PRO A 164 -15.44 2.74 -6.05
CA PRO A 164 -15.51 3.84 -7.01
C PRO A 164 -16.95 4.31 -7.21
N SER A 165 -17.08 5.59 -7.56
CA SER A 165 -18.31 6.22 -8.05
C SER A 165 -18.26 6.39 -9.56
N LEU A 166 -19.29 5.93 -10.29
CA LEU A 166 -19.36 6.14 -11.74
C LEU A 166 -19.53 7.62 -12.06
N ASP A 167 -20.34 8.29 -11.27
CA ASP A 167 -20.61 9.71 -11.34
C ASP A 167 -20.45 10.33 -9.95
N TYR A 168 -19.52 11.23 -9.79
CA TYR A 168 -19.40 12.04 -8.61
C TYR A 168 -19.70 13.49 -8.94
N ARG A 169 -20.90 13.95 -8.58
CA ARG A 169 -21.38 15.32 -8.84
C ARG A 169 -21.26 15.77 -10.31
N GLY A 170 -21.67 14.92 -11.23
CA GLY A 170 -21.61 15.17 -12.67
C GLY A 170 -20.24 14.89 -13.31
N VAL A 171 -19.22 14.51 -12.51
CA VAL A 171 -17.93 14.07 -13.03
C VAL A 171 -17.97 12.56 -13.21
N ARG A 172 -18.02 12.12 -14.45
CA ARG A 172 -18.10 10.70 -14.83
C ARG A 172 -16.73 10.16 -15.19
N ILE A 173 -16.41 8.99 -14.63
CA ILE A 173 -15.07 8.38 -14.80
C ILE A 173 -14.95 7.47 -16.03
N GLU A 174 -16.07 7.17 -16.75
CA GLU A 174 -16.03 6.29 -17.91
C GLU A 174 -15.13 6.82 -19.03
N THR A 175 -15.15 8.14 -19.27
CA THR A 175 -14.28 8.76 -20.29
C THR A 175 -12.81 8.61 -19.89
N ALA A 176 -12.48 8.89 -18.62
CA ALA A 176 -11.13 8.72 -18.09
C ALA A 176 -10.68 7.25 -18.17
N MET A 177 -11.56 6.30 -17.85
CA MET A 177 -11.26 4.86 -17.95
C MET A 177 -11.08 4.38 -19.39
N LYS A 178 -11.78 5.00 -20.37
CA LYS A 178 -11.53 4.78 -21.80
C LYS A 178 -10.18 5.34 -22.24
N GLN A 179 -9.81 6.54 -21.79
CA GLN A 179 -8.48 7.13 -22.02
C GLN A 179 -7.37 6.33 -21.34
N TYR A 180 -7.61 5.83 -20.14
CA TYR A 180 -6.71 4.89 -19.45
C TYR A 180 -6.44 3.65 -20.33
N GLY A 181 -7.41 3.21 -21.11
CA GLY A 181 -7.24 2.18 -22.14
C GLY A 181 -6.96 0.79 -21.59
N GLY A 182 -6.09 0.04 -22.26
CA GLY A 182 -5.78 -1.37 -21.96
C GLY A 182 -4.89 -1.62 -20.75
N ARG A 183 -4.45 -0.59 -20.04
CA ARG A 183 -3.58 -0.73 -18.85
C ARG A 183 -4.34 -1.42 -17.71
N PRO A 184 -3.64 -2.18 -16.85
CA PRO A 184 -4.25 -2.98 -15.78
C PRO A 184 -5.03 -2.13 -14.75
N ALA A 185 -6.27 -2.52 -14.42
CA ALA A 185 -7.04 -1.91 -13.34
C ALA A 185 -7.72 -2.94 -12.44
N LEU A 186 -7.52 -2.82 -11.13
CA LEU A 186 -8.22 -3.53 -10.07
C LEU A 186 -9.41 -2.71 -9.59
N LEU A 187 -10.61 -3.30 -9.58
CA LEU A 187 -11.86 -2.68 -9.19
C LEU A 187 -12.41 -3.39 -7.96
N VAL A 188 -12.52 -2.68 -6.84
CA VAL A 188 -12.90 -3.24 -5.54
C VAL A 188 -14.17 -2.58 -5.02
N ALA A 189 -15.12 -3.37 -4.52
CA ALA A 189 -16.30 -2.87 -3.80
C ALA A 189 -16.73 -3.85 -2.72
N SER A 190 -17.58 -3.39 -1.80
CA SER A 190 -18.37 -4.24 -0.91
C SER A 190 -19.68 -4.65 -1.61
N SER A 191 -20.15 -5.89 -1.39
CA SER A 191 -21.50 -6.33 -1.79
C SER A 191 -22.59 -5.54 -1.07
N HIS A 192 -22.28 -4.99 0.11
CA HIS A 192 -23.14 -4.13 0.91
C HIS A 192 -23.09 -2.64 0.52
N ASP A 193 -22.30 -2.28 -0.51
CA ASP A 193 -22.26 -0.98 -1.14
C ASP A 193 -22.82 -1.10 -2.58
N PRO A 194 -24.14 -1.07 -2.76
CA PRO A 194 -24.75 -1.39 -4.05
C PRO A 194 -24.36 -0.42 -5.15
N TYR A 195 -24.06 0.84 -4.81
CA TYR A 195 -23.62 1.83 -5.78
C TYR A 195 -22.22 1.54 -6.29
N ALA A 196 -21.25 1.33 -5.40
CA ALA A 196 -19.89 0.99 -5.79
C ALA A 196 -19.83 -0.39 -6.48
N ALA A 197 -20.58 -1.38 -6.00
CA ALA A 197 -20.67 -2.69 -6.64
C ALA A 197 -21.25 -2.62 -8.06
N ARG A 198 -22.24 -1.76 -8.29
CA ARG A 198 -22.77 -1.49 -9.64
C ARG A 198 -21.69 -0.83 -10.51
N THR A 199 -21.02 0.19 -10.01
CA THR A 199 -19.94 0.90 -10.72
C THR A 199 -18.82 -0.08 -11.13
N VAL A 200 -18.38 -0.95 -10.23
CA VAL A 200 -17.38 -1.99 -10.53
C VAL A 200 -17.84 -2.90 -11.67
N ARG A 201 -19.09 -3.39 -11.63
CA ARG A 201 -19.65 -4.20 -12.71
C ARG A 201 -19.73 -3.46 -14.05
N GLU A 202 -20.10 -2.19 -14.04
CA GLU A 202 -20.19 -1.38 -15.26
C GLU A 202 -18.80 -1.14 -15.87
N LEU A 203 -17.81 -0.79 -15.09
CA LEU A 203 -16.44 -0.58 -15.54
C LEU A 203 -15.75 -1.86 -16.02
N ALA A 204 -16.18 -3.02 -15.53
CA ALA A 204 -15.65 -4.32 -15.92
C ALA A 204 -16.35 -4.95 -17.13
N ARG A 205 -17.50 -4.41 -17.56
CA ARG A 205 -18.37 -5.05 -18.57
C ARG A 205 -17.77 -5.07 -19.98
N ASP A 206 -17.06 -4.02 -20.37
CA ASP A 206 -16.46 -3.87 -21.71
C ASP A 206 -15.09 -3.18 -21.61
N PRO A 207 -14.10 -3.87 -21.03
CA PRO A 207 -12.80 -3.26 -20.81
C PRO A 207 -11.92 -3.37 -22.04
N PRO A 208 -11.20 -2.30 -22.40
CA PRO A 208 -10.17 -2.38 -23.43
C PRO A 208 -8.91 -3.13 -22.99
N GLY A 209 -8.91 -3.82 -21.84
CA GLY A 209 -7.74 -4.51 -21.31
C GLY A 209 -8.03 -5.24 -20.01
N MET A 210 -6.98 -5.48 -19.20
CA MET A 210 -7.10 -6.24 -17.96
C MET A 210 -7.88 -5.46 -16.90
N ARG A 211 -9.05 -5.97 -16.54
CA ARG A 211 -9.89 -5.50 -15.43
C ARG A 211 -10.11 -6.65 -14.47
N GLU A 212 -9.54 -6.55 -13.28
CA GLU A 212 -9.78 -7.51 -12.21
C GLU A 212 -10.80 -6.93 -11.24
N THR A 213 -11.77 -7.73 -10.82
CA THR A 213 -12.80 -7.30 -9.88
C THR A 213 -12.70 -8.09 -8.58
N ARG A 214 -12.86 -7.40 -7.45
CA ARG A 214 -12.98 -8.01 -6.11
C ARG A 214 -14.19 -7.42 -5.40
N VAL A 215 -15.10 -8.29 -5.02
CA VAL A 215 -16.29 -7.92 -4.23
C VAL A 215 -16.17 -8.59 -2.86
N SER A 216 -16.09 -7.76 -1.83
CA SER A 216 -16.01 -8.21 -0.42
C SER A 216 -17.40 -8.27 0.20
N GLU A 217 -17.64 -9.24 1.07
CA GLU A 217 -18.85 -9.31 1.91
C GLU A 217 -18.77 -8.42 3.16
N THR A 218 -17.65 -7.73 3.38
CA THR A 218 -17.47 -6.82 4.50
C THR A 218 -18.29 -5.55 4.32
N THR A 219 -19.17 -5.24 5.27
CA THR A 219 -19.98 -4.01 5.26
C THR A 219 -19.10 -2.81 5.60
N ALA A 220 -18.57 -2.15 4.56
CA ALA A 220 -17.74 -0.95 4.67
C ALA A 220 -17.58 -0.27 3.32
N HIS A 221 -16.97 0.94 3.29
CA HIS A 221 -16.74 1.76 2.11
C HIS A 221 -15.32 2.35 2.14
N GLY A 222 -14.69 2.46 0.97
CA GLY A 222 -13.41 3.14 0.79
C GLY A 222 -12.26 2.56 1.62
N THR A 223 -11.48 3.40 2.30
CA THR A 223 -10.37 2.96 3.14
C THR A 223 -10.81 2.14 4.35
N VAL A 224 -12.04 2.36 4.85
CA VAL A 224 -12.61 1.56 5.94
C VAL A 224 -12.83 0.10 5.50
N LEU A 225 -13.15 -0.13 4.22
CA LEU A 225 -13.27 -1.49 3.67
C LEU A 225 -11.92 -2.21 3.74
N LEU A 226 -10.83 -1.55 3.35
CA LEU A 226 -9.47 -2.12 3.45
C LEU A 226 -9.06 -2.39 4.90
N ALA A 227 -9.42 -1.49 5.83
CA ALA A 227 -9.11 -1.66 7.26
C ALA A 227 -9.84 -2.85 7.90
N ARG A 228 -11.02 -3.22 7.38
CA ARG A 228 -11.86 -4.31 7.89
C ARG A 228 -11.68 -5.64 7.15
N ASP A 229 -11.06 -5.62 5.99
CA ASP A 229 -10.82 -6.79 5.14
C ASP A 229 -9.34 -6.90 4.77
N PRO A 230 -8.53 -7.58 5.60
CA PRO A 230 -7.10 -7.76 5.36
C PRO A 230 -6.78 -8.51 4.05
N ASP A 231 -7.70 -9.34 3.55
CA ASP A 231 -7.52 -10.06 2.30
C ASP A 231 -7.55 -9.11 1.10
N LEU A 232 -8.32 -8.04 1.17
CA LEU A 232 -8.28 -6.98 0.15
C LEU A 232 -6.94 -6.22 0.15
N VAL A 233 -6.35 -5.97 1.32
CA VAL A 233 -5.02 -5.35 1.41
C VAL A 233 -3.98 -6.25 0.75
N ARG A 234 -4.02 -7.57 1.02
CA ARG A 234 -3.14 -8.54 0.35
C ARG A 234 -3.35 -8.54 -1.16
N THR A 235 -4.60 -8.59 -1.61
CA THR A 235 -4.95 -8.53 -3.05
C THR A 235 -4.39 -7.26 -3.70
N LEU A 236 -4.50 -6.12 -3.03
CA LEU A 236 -3.99 -4.84 -3.55
C LEU A 236 -2.46 -4.85 -3.71
N VAL A 237 -1.74 -5.40 -2.74
CA VAL A 237 -0.28 -5.54 -2.79
C VAL A 237 0.14 -6.49 -3.92
N GLU A 238 -0.46 -7.68 -4.00
CA GLU A 238 -0.21 -8.68 -5.05
C GLU A 238 -0.51 -8.12 -6.44
N TRP A 239 -1.58 -7.33 -6.56
CA TRP A 239 -1.94 -6.63 -7.80
C TRP A 239 -0.80 -5.73 -8.29
N PHE A 240 -0.30 -4.83 -7.44
CA PHE A 240 0.77 -3.93 -7.83
C PHE A 240 2.10 -4.65 -8.05
N GLN A 241 2.41 -5.71 -7.30
CA GLN A 241 3.58 -6.56 -7.58
C GLN A 241 3.49 -7.23 -8.97
N ALA A 242 2.31 -7.65 -9.39
CA ALA A 242 2.10 -8.29 -10.68
C ALA A 242 2.14 -7.32 -11.86
N THR A 243 1.67 -6.08 -11.67
CA THR A 243 1.40 -5.11 -12.75
C THR A 243 2.41 -3.98 -12.86
N LEU A 244 3.28 -3.75 -11.87
CA LEU A 244 4.36 -2.76 -11.86
C LEU A 244 5.74 -3.42 -11.96
N ARG A 245 5.94 -4.28 -12.96
CA ARG A 245 7.20 -5.01 -13.18
C ARG A 245 8.22 -4.21 -13.97
#